data_78dd1c5dc14b63178aaa8585f3cb6bdc
#
_entry.id   78dd1c5dc14b63178aaa8585f3cb6bdc
#
_cell.length_a   1.000
_cell.length_b   1.000
_cell.length_c   1.000
_cell.angle_alpha   90.00
_cell.angle_beta   90.00
_cell.angle_gamma   90.00
#
_symmetry.space_group_name_H-M   'P 1'
#
loop_
_entity.id
_entity.type
_entity.pdbx_description
1 polymer ?
#
loop_
_entity_poly.entity_id
_entity_poly.type
_entity_poly.pdbx_seq_one_letter_code
_entity_poly.pdbx_strand_id
1 'polypeptide(L)'
;MDWLLYSAIRKEALLTSQIEGTQATLTDLFDEEAGFKVSNTDDVEEVTNYLRAFRWVQAQLRDPKGLPISVRLLCDAHRRMLDGARGAGKQPGELRRSQNWIGGTRPGNALFVPPPPERVAELLADLERFIHDTATDLPPMVKVALIHAQFETIHPFLDGNGRIGRLLITALFESWRLLSEPLLYFSAYLKQHQAEYYRRLSAIRTDGDWESWVTFFLEGVASAAGDAEKTIIEVASFLASDRKRLLQSLKAGPTSYRLFEMLPVMPRFTIEHIRQQLGISFPTAFPPLQLL
;
A
#
# COMPACT_ATOMS: atom_id res chain seq x y z
N MET A 1 16.81 -9.45 0.96
CA MET A 1 16.01 -8.25 1.29
C MET A 1 14.66 -8.24 0.56
N ASP A 2 14.56 -8.89 -0.60
CA ASP A 2 13.34 -8.90 -1.45
C ASP A 2 12.07 -9.46 -0.77
N TRP A 3 12.23 -10.42 0.13
CA TRP A 3 11.12 -11.02 0.86
C TRP A 3 10.45 -10.06 1.88
N LEU A 4 11.24 -9.16 2.49
CA LEU A 4 10.69 -8.12 3.38
C LEU A 4 9.80 -7.16 2.60
N LEU A 5 10.29 -6.69 1.45
CA LEU A 5 9.54 -5.84 0.53
C LEU A 5 8.28 -6.54 0.02
N TYR A 6 8.41 -7.81 -0.36
CA TYR A 6 7.29 -8.63 -0.80
C TYR A 6 6.14 -8.62 0.20
N SER A 7 6.43 -8.87 1.48
CA SER A 7 5.42 -8.93 2.54
C SER A 7 4.90 -7.55 2.94
N ALA A 8 5.79 -6.55 3.07
CA ALA A 8 5.43 -5.21 3.51
C ALA A 8 4.48 -4.51 2.53
N ILE A 9 4.76 -4.58 1.22
CA ILE A 9 3.94 -3.97 0.18
C ILE A 9 2.54 -4.62 0.14
N ARG A 10 2.44 -5.95 0.31
CA ARG A 10 1.15 -6.64 0.35
C ARG A 10 0.35 -6.31 1.60
N LYS A 11 1.03 -6.19 2.73
CA LYS A 11 0.39 -5.78 4.00
C LYS A 11 -0.15 -4.34 3.87
N GLU A 12 0.60 -3.41 3.30
CA GLU A 12 0.13 -2.04 3.04
C GLU A 12 -1.08 -2.04 2.10
N ALA A 13 -1.00 -2.77 0.97
CA ALA A 13 -2.09 -2.86 0.00
C ALA A 13 -3.38 -3.44 0.60
N LEU A 14 -3.24 -4.48 1.41
CA LEU A 14 -4.35 -5.10 2.11
C LEU A 14 -4.99 -4.15 3.12
N LEU A 15 -4.18 -3.55 3.99
CA LEU A 15 -4.65 -2.69 5.07
C LEU A 15 -5.31 -1.42 4.54
N THR A 16 -4.73 -0.79 3.51
CA THR A 16 -5.32 0.39 2.87
C THR A 16 -6.67 0.07 2.22
N SER A 17 -6.84 -1.10 1.60
CA SER A 17 -8.12 -1.53 1.04
C SER A 17 -9.13 -1.91 2.14
N GLN A 18 -8.68 -2.51 3.24
CA GLN A 18 -9.53 -2.82 4.39
C GLN A 18 -10.06 -1.57 5.12
N ILE A 19 -9.36 -0.44 5.10
CA ILE A 19 -9.89 0.85 5.59
C ILE A 19 -11.14 1.25 4.78
N GLU A 20 -11.17 0.93 3.49
CA GLU A 20 -12.30 1.21 2.59
C GLU A 20 -13.39 0.12 2.61
N GLY A 21 -13.23 -0.92 3.44
CA GLY A 21 -14.25 -1.95 3.67
C GLY A 21 -14.00 -3.30 2.99
N THR A 22 -12.91 -3.46 2.24
CA THR A 22 -12.50 -4.76 1.65
C THR A 22 -12.29 -5.80 2.73
N GLN A 23 -12.78 -7.03 2.51
CA GLN A 23 -12.70 -8.14 3.49
C GLN A 23 -11.62 -9.18 3.14
N ALA A 24 -10.83 -8.96 2.09
CA ALA A 24 -9.72 -9.85 1.75
C ALA A 24 -8.73 -10.01 2.90
N THR A 25 -8.11 -11.18 3.00
CA THR A 25 -7.04 -11.49 3.94
C THR A 25 -5.70 -11.64 3.22
N LEU A 26 -4.59 -11.65 3.97
CA LEU A 26 -3.27 -11.89 3.40
C LEU A 26 -3.17 -13.31 2.82
N THR A 27 -3.86 -14.27 3.44
CA THR A 27 -3.96 -15.66 2.93
C THR A 27 -4.66 -15.70 1.59
N ASP A 28 -5.76 -14.96 1.40
CA ASP A 28 -6.47 -14.91 0.13
C ASP A 28 -5.59 -14.37 -1.01
N LEU A 29 -4.77 -13.34 -0.73
CA LEU A 29 -3.79 -12.82 -1.70
C LEU A 29 -2.74 -13.87 -2.08
N PHE A 30 -2.20 -14.57 -1.10
CA PHE A 30 -1.21 -15.62 -1.35
C PHE A 30 -1.81 -16.82 -2.08
N ASP A 31 -3.06 -17.17 -1.78
CA ASP A 31 -3.79 -18.24 -2.45
C ASP A 31 -4.06 -17.88 -3.91
N GLU A 32 -4.49 -16.64 -4.20
CA GLU A 32 -4.68 -16.15 -5.57
C GLU A 32 -3.36 -16.17 -6.35
N GLU A 33 -2.27 -15.65 -5.79
CA GLU A 33 -0.96 -15.66 -6.42
C GLU A 33 -0.43 -17.08 -6.67
N ALA A 34 -0.78 -18.04 -5.84
CA ALA A 34 -0.45 -19.45 -6.00
C ALA A 34 -1.42 -20.21 -6.92
N GLY A 35 -2.45 -19.53 -7.47
CA GLY A 35 -3.45 -20.14 -8.35
C GLY A 35 -4.47 -21.03 -7.62
N PHE A 36 -4.60 -20.88 -6.29
CA PHE A 36 -5.65 -21.53 -5.53
C PHE A 36 -6.97 -20.78 -5.69
N LYS A 37 -8.07 -21.50 -5.48
CA LYS A 37 -9.41 -20.90 -5.54
C LYS A 37 -9.65 -20.04 -4.31
N VAL A 38 -10.01 -18.78 -4.54
CA VAL A 38 -10.39 -17.83 -3.49
C VAL A 38 -11.90 -17.60 -3.52
N SER A 39 -12.53 -17.47 -2.36
CA SER A 39 -13.98 -17.26 -2.25
C SER A 39 -14.41 -15.82 -2.49
N ASN A 40 -13.55 -14.84 -2.15
CA ASN A 40 -13.82 -13.40 -2.24
C ASN A 40 -12.98 -12.76 -3.35
N THR A 41 -13.27 -13.16 -4.60
CA THR A 41 -12.49 -12.76 -5.78
C THR A 41 -12.47 -11.24 -6.00
N ASP A 42 -13.59 -10.55 -5.80
CA ASP A 42 -13.70 -9.11 -6.04
C ASP A 42 -12.83 -8.30 -5.07
N ASP A 43 -12.81 -8.69 -3.80
CA ASP A 43 -12.00 -8.02 -2.78
C ASP A 43 -10.50 -8.29 -3.01
N VAL A 44 -10.13 -9.50 -3.42
CA VAL A 44 -8.75 -9.86 -3.77
C VAL A 44 -8.31 -9.11 -5.02
N GLU A 45 -9.17 -9.01 -6.05
CA GLU A 45 -8.89 -8.22 -7.25
C GLU A 45 -8.63 -6.75 -6.90
N GLU A 46 -9.42 -6.16 -6.00
CA GLU A 46 -9.24 -4.78 -5.55
C GLU A 46 -7.86 -4.56 -4.91
N VAL A 47 -7.40 -5.47 -4.05
CA VAL A 47 -6.06 -5.39 -3.45
C VAL A 47 -4.97 -5.64 -4.49
N THR A 48 -5.16 -6.58 -5.40
CA THR A 48 -4.22 -6.88 -6.49
C THR A 48 -4.07 -5.68 -7.44
N ASN A 49 -5.16 -4.97 -7.72
CA ASN A 49 -5.14 -3.75 -8.53
C ASN A 49 -4.40 -2.61 -7.82
N TYR A 50 -4.58 -2.47 -6.51
CA TYR A 50 -3.76 -1.53 -5.73
C TYR A 50 -2.27 -1.88 -5.82
N LEU A 51 -1.89 -3.15 -5.69
CA LEU A 51 -0.51 -3.61 -5.85
C LEU A 51 0.06 -3.28 -7.24
N ARG A 52 -0.73 -3.43 -8.31
CA ARG A 52 -0.33 -3.04 -9.68
C ARG A 52 -0.10 -1.53 -9.78
N ALA A 53 -1.01 -0.73 -9.23
CA ALA A 53 -0.87 0.73 -9.19
C ALA A 53 0.37 1.15 -8.41
N PHE A 54 0.58 0.58 -7.22
CA PHE A 54 1.73 0.83 -6.37
C PHE A 54 3.06 0.53 -7.09
N ARG A 55 3.20 -0.67 -7.66
CA ARG A 55 4.42 -1.08 -8.39
C ARG A 55 4.69 -0.18 -9.59
N TRP A 56 3.63 0.23 -10.28
CA TRP A 56 3.77 1.14 -11.40
C TRP A 56 4.24 2.53 -10.97
N VAL A 57 3.68 3.10 -9.88
CA VAL A 57 4.14 4.38 -9.30
C VAL A 57 5.61 4.28 -8.91
N GLN A 58 6.00 3.22 -8.20
CA GLN A 58 7.37 2.97 -7.80
C GLN A 58 8.33 2.90 -9.00
N ALA A 59 7.93 2.20 -10.07
CA ALA A 59 8.72 2.14 -11.29
C ALA A 59 8.88 3.51 -11.95
N GLN A 60 7.83 4.36 -11.95
CA GLN A 60 7.92 5.73 -12.45
C GLN A 60 8.91 6.57 -11.62
N LEU A 61 8.83 6.50 -10.31
CA LEU A 61 9.69 7.30 -9.42
C LEU A 61 11.17 6.88 -9.44
N ARG A 62 11.45 5.60 -9.74
CA ARG A 62 12.82 5.06 -9.85
C ARG A 62 13.43 5.26 -11.23
N ASP A 63 12.64 5.43 -12.28
CA ASP A 63 13.13 5.71 -13.63
C ASP A 63 13.48 7.22 -13.76
N PRO A 64 14.73 7.57 -14.11
CA PRO A 64 15.10 8.98 -14.34
C PRO A 64 14.28 9.69 -15.42
N LYS A 65 13.61 8.92 -16.31
CA LYS A 65 12.72 9.43 -17.36
C LYS A 65 11.24 9.23 -17.01
N GLY A 66 10.95 8.68 -15.83
CA GLY A 66 9.61 8.42 -15.36
C GLY A 66 8.88 9.70 -14.94
N LEU A 67 7.61 9.54 -14.61
CA LEU A 67 6.80 10.66 -14.13
C LEU A 67 7.21 11.02 -12.70
N PRO A 68 7.41 12.31 -12.40
CA PRO A 68 7.50 12.77 -11.02
C PRO A 68 6.13 12.64 -10.32
N ILE A 69 6.10 12.86 -9.00
CA ILE A 69 4.82 12.98 -8.28
C ILE A 69 4.05 14.17 -8.87
N SER A 70 2.93 13.90 -9.50
CA SER A 70 2.14 14.86 -10.26
C SER A 70 0.67 14.43 -10.32
N VAL A 71 -0.21 15.35 -10.68
CA VAL A 71 -1.63 15.03 -10.93
C VAL A 71 -1.76 13.92 -11.97
N ARG A 72 -0.92 13.93 -13.02
CA ARG A 72 -0.89 12.89 -14.03
C ARG A 72 -0.52 11.53 -13.44
N LEU A 73 0.51 11.45 -12.60
CA LEU A 73 0.91 10.22 -11.93
C LEU A 73 -0.24 9.66 -11.10
N LEU A 74 -0.93 10.51 -10.34
CA LEU A 74 -2.06 10.11 -9.49
C LEU A 74 -3.25 9.62 -10.32
N CYS A 75 -3.59 10.28 -11.43
CA CYS A 75 -4.64 9.84 -12.35
C CYS A 75 -4.30 8.49 -12.99
N ASP A 76 -3.06 8.29 -13.41
CA ASP A 76 -2.61 7.04 -14.01
C ASP A 76 -2.55 5.88 -12.99
N ALA A 77 -2.20 6.16 -11.75
CA ALA A 77 -2.28 5.21 -10.63
C ALA A 77 -3.73 4.83 -10.33
N HIS A 78 -4.61 5.83 -10.24
CA HIS A 78 -6.04 5.64 -10.02
C HIS A 78 -6.70 4.78 -11.10
N ARG A 79 -6.37 5.01 -12.37
CA ARG A 79 -6.85 4.18 -13.49
C ARG A 79 -6.52 2.71 -13.29
N ARG A 80 -5.27 2.40 -12.92
CA ARG A 80 -4.80 1.02 -12.69
C ARG A 80 -5.42 0.38 -11.45
N MET A 81 -5.68 1.17 -10.43
CA MET A 81 -6.29 0.70 -9.19
C MET A 81 -7.76 0.31 -9.36
N LEU A 82 -8.49 0.97 -10.26
CA LEU A 82 -9.92 0.72 -10.51
C LEU A 82 -10.19 -0.10 -11.77
N ASP A 83 -9.16 -0.66 -12.41
CA ASP A 83 -9.29 -1.47 -13.62
C ASP A 83 -9.99 -2.79 -13.28
N GLY A 84 -11.12 -3.06 -13.97
CA GLY A 84 -11.89 -4.31 -13.83
C GLY A 84 -12.64 -4.50 -12.50
N ALA A 85 -12.35 -3.71 -11.47
CA ALA A 85 -12.95 -3.83 -10.13
C ALA A 85 -14.31 -3.11 -10.01
N ARG A 86 -14.92 -3.19 -8.82
CA ARG A 86 -16.19 -2.51 -8.48
C ARG A 86 -16.22 -1.01 -8.81
N GLY A 87 -15.04 -0.38 -8.85
CA GLY A 87 -14.87 1.04 -9.20
C GLY A 87 -14.77 1.36 -10.69
N ALA A 88 -14.80 0.37 -11.59
CA ALA A 88 -14.64 0.57 -13.04
C ALA A 88 -15.67 1.59 -13.63
N GLY A 89 -16.88 1.62 -13.11
CA GLY A 89 -17.92 2.61 -13.47
C GLY A 89 -17.73 4.01 -12.87
N LYS A 90 -16.68 4.24 -12.07
CA LYS A 90 -16.37 5.49 -11.36
C LYS A 90 -15.31 6.34 -12.07
N GLN A 91 -15.26 6.27 -13.39
CA GLN A 91 -14.35 7.07 -14.24
C GLN A 91 -12.85 6.89 -13.85
N PRO A 92 -12.29 5.68 -13.98
CA PRO A 92 -10.91 5.42 -13.61
C PRO A 92 -9.90 6.37 -14.29
N GLY A 93 -9.10 7.05 -13.48
CA GLY A 93 -8.08 7.98 -13.97
C GLY A 93 -8.58 9.38 -14.33
N GLU A 94 -9.87 9.66 -14.17
CA GLU A 94 -10.43 10.98 -14.45
C GLU A 94 -10.78 11.73 -13.16
N LEU A 95 -10.48 13.02 -13.14
CA LEU A 95 -10.96 13.91 -12.09
C LEU A 95 -12.48 14.01 -12.17
N ARG A 96 -13.15 14.02 -11.02
CA ARG A 96 -14.61 14.09 -10.96
C ARG A 96 -15.16 15.36 -11.61
N ARG A 97 -16.25 15.20 -12.31
CA ARG A 97 -17.01 16.29 -12.95
C ARG A 97 -18.35 16.53 -12.25
N SER A 98 -18.64 15.76 -11.21
CA SER A 98 -19.84 15.91 -10.38
C SER A 98 -19.45 16.08 -8.92
N GLN A 99 -20.37 16.68 -8.14
CA GLN A 99 -20.19 16.79 -6.70
C GLN A 99 -20.24 15.42 -6.05
N ASN A 100 -19.26 15.14 -5.20
CA ASN A 100 -19.24 14.01 -4.28
C ASN A 100 -19.35 14.50 -2.83
N TRP A 101 -19.48 13.57 -1.89
CA TRP A 101 -19.53 13.87 -0.47
C TRP A 101 -18.97 12.70 0.34
N ILE A 102 -18.58 12.98 1.57
CA ILE A 102 -18.05 12.00 2.52
C ILE A 102 -19.06 11.81 3.65
N GLY A 103 -19.43 10.55 3.89
CA GLY A 103 -20.46 10.20 4.87
C GLY A 103 -21.88 10.63 4.42
N GLY A 104 -22.89 10.10 5.11
CA GLY A 104 -24.28 10.37 4.77
C GLY A 104 -24.73 9.75 3.44
N THR A 105 -25.95 10.06 3.04
CA THR A 105 -26.58 9.53 1.81
C THR A 105 -26.74 10.58 0.69
N ARG A 106 -26.49 11.85 1.01
CA ARG A 106 -26.62 13.01 0.09
C ARG A 106 -25.81 14.19 0.65
N PRO A 107 -25.47 15.18 -0.18
CA PRO A 107 -24.71 16.36 0.29
C PRO A 107 -25.31 17.06 1.50
N GLY A 108 -26.65 17.12 1.60
CA GLY A 108 -27.34 17.81 2.70
C GLY A 108 -27.27 17.12 4.07
N ASN A 109 -26.82 15.86 4.15
CA ASN A 109 -26.56 15.12 5.40
C ASN A 109 -25.16 14.51 5.44
N ALA A 110 -24.26 14.98 4.59
CA ALA A 110 -22.87 14.56 4.53
C ALA A 110 -22.09 15.08 5.76
N LEU A 111 -21.09 14.33 6.18
CA LEU A 111 -20.10 14.78 7.16
C LEU A 111 -19.18 15.84 6.56
N PHE A 112 -18.89 15.74 5.27
CA PHE A 112 -18.09 16.72 4.54
C PHE A 112 -18.48 16.74 3.06
N VAL A 113 -18.58 17.95 2.50
CA VAL A 113 -18.77 18.17 1.06
C VAL A 113 -17.47 18.78 0.52
N PRO A 114 -16.70 18.03 -0.28
CA PRO A 114 -15.47 18.52 -0.90
C PRO A 114 -15.73 19.73 -1.82
N PRO A 115 -14.66 20.45 -2.22
CA PRO A 115 -14.77 21.57 -3.15
C PRO A 115 -15.58 21.24 -4.42
N PRO A 116 -16.24 22.21 -5.05
CA PRO A 116 -17.00 21.97 -6.28
C PRO A 116 -16.08 21.46 -7.41
N PRO A 117 -16.60 20.65 -8.35
CA PRO A 117 -15.81 19.98 -9.38
C PRO A 117 -14.94 20.92 -10.21
N GLU A 118 -15.42 22.14 -10.47
CA GLU A 118 -14.72 23.17 -11.25
C GLU A 118 -13.41 23.64 -10.61
N ARG A 119 -13.30 23.49 -9.28
CA ARG A 119 -12.10 23.88 -8.52
C ARG A 119 -11.09 22.75 -8.36
N VAL A 120 -11.45 21.50 -8.65
CA VAL A 120 -10.61 20.34 -8.38
C VAL A 120 -9.26 20.42 -9.11
N ALA A 121 -9.27 20.75 -10.39
CA ALA A 121 -8.04 20.81 -11.19
C ALA A 121 -7.08 21.90 -10.70
N GLU A 122 -7.62 23.08 -10.35
CA GLU A 122 -6.83 24.19 -9.79
C GLU A 122 -6.22 23.81 -8.45
N LEU A 123 -7.02 23.27 -7.54
CA LEU A 123 -6.56 22.87 -6.20
C LEU A 123 -5.51 21.75 -6.24
N LEU A 124 -5.64 20.80 -7.19
CA LEU A 124 -4.60 19.79 -7.40
C LEU A 124 -3.32 20.36 -7.98
N ALA A 125 -3.42 21.35 -8.88
CA ALA A 125 -2.23 22.05 -9.40
C ALA A 125 -1.51 22.82 -8.29
N ASP A 126 -2.26 23.41 -7.36
CA ASP A 126 -1.69 24.09 -6.18
C ASP A 126 -1.00 23.07 -5.25
N LEU A 127 -1.63 21.91 -5.01
CA LEU A 127 -1.05 20.84 -4.23
C LEU A 127 0.23 20.29 -4.89
N GLU A 128 0.24 20.10 -6.21
CA GLU A 128 1.43 19.68 -6.96
C GLU A 128 2.57 20.71 -6.84
N ARG A 129 2.26 22.01 -6.95
CA ARG A 129 3.24 23.08 -6.71
C ARG A 129 3.80 23.01 -5.29
N PHE A 130 2.95 22.82 -4.29
CA PHE A 130 3.39 22.69 -2.90
C PHE A 130 4.27 21.45 -2.70
N ILE A 131 3.97 20.31 -3.33
CA ILE A 131 4.80 19.10 -3.29
C ILE A 131 6.22 19.42 -3.77
N HIS A 132 6.36 20.15 -4.88
CA HIS A 132 7.65 20.46 -5.49
C HIS A 132 8.32 21.74 -4.97
N ASP A 133 7.67 22.47 -4.07
CA ASP A 133 8.26 23.65 -3.45
C ASP A 133 9.42 23.26 -2.52
N THR A 134 10.63 23.65 -2.89
CA THR A 134 11.86 23.43 -2.12
C THR A 134 12.23 24.60 -1.23
N ALA A 135 11.50 25.72 -1.31
CA ALA A 135 11.76 26.92 -0.52
C ALA A 135 11.11 26.89 0.88
N THR A 136 10.28 25.89 1.16
CA THR A 136 9.64 25.76 2.47
C THR A 136 10.60 25.20 3.52
N ASP A 137 10.62 25.81 4.71
CA ASP A 137 11.38 25.34 5.88
C ASP A 137 10.67 24.21 6.67
N LEU A 138 9.53 23.71 6.17
CA LEU A 138 8.78 22.65 6.83
C LEU A 138 9.57 21.33 6.85
N PRO A 139 9.63 20.64 7.99
CA PRO A 139 10.17 19.29 8.05
C PRO A 139 9.46 18.37 7.05
N PRO A 140 10.17 17.51 6.30
CA PRO A 140 9.56 16.69 5.25
C PRO A 140 8.37 15.84 5.72
N MET A 141 8.44 15.24 6.92
CA MET A 141 7.32 14.44 7.48
C MET A 141 6.09 15.30 7.76
N VAL A 142 6.26 16.53 8.24
CA VAL A 142 5.16 17.49 8.41
C VAL A 142 4.54 17.82 7.06
N LYS A 143 5.38 18.08 6.06
CA LYS A 143 4.91 18.38 4.71
C LYS A 143 4.10 17.22 4.12
N VAL A 144 4.52 15.96 4.32
CA VAL A 144 3.73 14.78 3.90
C VAL A 144 2.36 14.76 4.59
N ALA A 145 2.30 15.03 5.91
CA ALA A 145 1.04 15.07 6.65
C ALA A 145 0.07 16.12 6.06
N LEU A 146 0.58 17.31 5.75
CA LEU A 146 -0.22 18.40 5.17
C LEU A 146 -0.71 18.04 3.76
N ILE A 147 0.16 17.47 2.92
CA ILE A 147 -0.18 17.02 1.55
C ILE A 147 -1.31 16.00 1.60
N HIS A 148 -1.19 15.00 2.47
CA HIS A 148 -2.22 13.96 2.59
C HIS A 148 -3.56 14.55 3.03
N ALA A 149 -3.60 15.38 4.07
CA ALA A 149 -4.83 16.02 4.54
C ALA A 149 -5.47 16.90 3.46
N GLN A 150 -4.66 17.63 2.70
CA GLN A 150 -5.14 18.47 1.63
C GLN A 150 -5.68 17.63 0.46
N PHE A 151 -5.02 16.54 0.08
CA PHE A 151 -5.52 15.61 -0.93
C PHE A 151 -6.88 15.01 -0.53
N GLU A 152 -7.02 14.56 0.72
CA GLU A 152 -8.29 14.04 1.26
C GLU A 152 -9.38 15.12 1.34
N THR A 153 -9.00 16.38 1.47
CA THR A 153 -9.94 17.51 1.47
C THR A 153 -10.40 17.86 0.04
N ILE A 154 -9.51 17.85 -0.95
CA ILE A 154 -9.84 18.04 -2.37
C ILE A 154 -10.74 16.91 -2.87
N HIS A 155 -10.43 15.66 -2.48
CA HIS A 155 -11.20 14.45 -2.82
C HIS A 155 -11.48 14.35 -4.32
N PRO A 156 -10.44 14.26 -5.15
CA PRO A 156 -10.51 14.57 -6.59
C PRO A 156 -11.21 13.53 -7.44
N PHE A 157 -11.45 12.32 -6.96
CA PHE A 157 -12.04 11.23 -7.72
C PHE A 157 -13.45 10.90 -7.22
N LEU A 158 -14.24 10.18 -8.01
CA LEU A 158 -15.55 9.70 -7.60
C LEU A 158 -15.48 8.56 -6.57
N ASP A 159 -14.39 7.78 -6.60
CA ASP A 159 -14.09 6.68 -5.68
C ASP A 159 -12.58 6.52 -5.55
N GLY A 160 -12.08 5.75 -4.57
CA GLY A 160 -10.67 5.42 -4.42
C GLY A 160 -9.76 6.54 -3.90
N ASN A 161 -10.30 7.67 -3.46
CA ASN A 161 -9.50 8.79 -2.95
C ASN A 161 -8.63 8.38 -1.77
N GLY A 162 -9.16 7.72 -0.75
CA GLY A 162 -8.40 7.30 0.42
C GLY A 162 -7.23 6.37 0.05
N ARG A 163 -7.43 5.42 -0.86
CA ARG A 163 -6.36 4.53 -1.33
C ARG A 163 -5.26 5.29 -2.09
N ILE A 164 -5.62 6.22 -2.96
CA ILE A 164 -4.65 7.08 -3.67
C ILE A 164 -3.96 8.05 -2.71
N GLY A 165 -4.67 8.62 -1.74
CA GLY A 165 -4.09 9.49 -0.72
C GLY A 165 -3.04 8.77 0.12
N ARG A 166 -3.28 7.51 0.53
CA ARG A 166 -2.30 6.69 1.26
C ARG A 166 -1.15 6.19 0.37
N LEU A 167 -1.43 5.88 -0.90
CA LEU A 167 -0.38 5.61 -1.88
C LEU A 167 0.54 6.83 -2.08
N LEU A 168 -0.03 8.04 -2.10
CA LEU A 168 0.74 9.28 -2.20
C LEU A 168 1.69 9.47 -1.00
N ILE A 169 1.29 9.11 0.23
CA ILE A 169 2.19 9.13 1.40
C ILE A 169 3.43 8.27 1.12
N THR A 170 3.24 7.02 0.70
CA THR A 170 4.34 6.08 0.43
C THR A 170 5.22 6.57 -0.72
N ALA A 171 4.61 7.12 -1.78
CA ALA A 171 5.31 7.70 -2.92
C ALA A 171 6.20 8.90 -2.51
N LEU A 172 5.70 9.76 -1.60
CA LEU A 172 6.46 10.89 -1.04
C LEU A 172 7.63 10.41 -0.19
N PHE A 173 7.42 9.41 0.66
CA PHE A 173 8.49 8.83 1.48
C PHE A 173 9.64 8.30 0.61
N GLU A 174 9.32 7.59 -0.47
CA GLU A 174 10.32 7.06 -1.40
C GLU A 174 10.98 8.18 -2.23
N SER A 175 10.20 9.06 -2.84
CA SER A 175 10.69 10.15 -3.69
C SER A 175 11.60 11.12 -2.94
N TRP A 176 11.29 11.43 -1.69
CA TRP A 176 12.08 12.32 -0.84
C TRP A 176 13.16 11.59 -0.05
N ARG A 177 13.35 10.28 -0.31
CA ARG A 177 14.34 9.44 0.35
C ARG A 177 14.23 9.43 1.88
N LEU A 178 13.02 9.59 2.40
CA LEU A 178 12.72 9.42 3.82
C LEU A 178 12.75 7.95 4.22
N LEU A 179 12.45 7.07 3.26
CA LEU A 179 12.65 5.63 3.33
C LEU A 179 13.44 5.19 2.10
N SER A 180 14.44 4.33 2.31
CA SER A 180 15.19 3.71 1.21
C SER A 180 14.36 2.67 0.47
N GLU A 181 13.44 2.02 1.17
CA GLU A 181 12.53 0.99 0.65
C GLU A 181 11.16 1.11 1.34
N PRO A 182 10.04 0.75 0.68
CA PRO A 182 8.68 0.89 1.21
C PRO A 182 8.36 -0.21 2.26
N LEU A 183 9.12 -0.23 3.34
CA LEU A 183 8.96 -1.18 4.44
C LEU A 183 7.96 -0.69 5.51
N LEU A 184 7.52 0.56 5.42
CA LEU A 184 6.56 1.15 6.34
C LEU A 184 5.12 0.91 5.83
N TYR A 185 4.37 0.10 6.56
CA TYR A 185 2.95 -0.10 6.31
C TYR A 185 2.12 0.82 7.22
N PHE A 186 2.11 2.11 6.86
CA PHE A 186 1.45 3.17 7.63
C PHE A 186 -0.07 2.97 7.77
N SER A 187 -0.69 2.30 6.78
CA SER A 187 -2.11 1.95 6.83
C SER A 187 -2.49 1.03 7.99
N ALA A 188 -1.52 0.32 8.61
CA ALA A 188 -1.78 -0.45 9.84
C ALA A 188 -2.20 0.45 11.00
N TYR A 189 -1.45 1.53 11.21
CA TYR A 189 -1.76 2.51 12.25
C TYR A 189 -3.08 3.23 11.97
N LEU A 190 -3.27 3.69 10.72
CA LEU A 190 -4.50 4.38 10.34
C LEU A 190 -5.73 3.50 10.50
N LYS A 191 -5.64 2.21 10.17
CA LYS A 191 -6.73 1.24 10.36
C LYS A 191 -7.03 1.01 11.83
N GLN A 192 -5.99 0.81 12.65
CA GLN A 192 -6.13 0.61 14.09
C GLN A 192 -6.80 1.81 14.76
N HIS A 193 -6.51 3.03 14.28
CA HIS A 193 -7.02 4.29 14.80
C HIS A 193 -8.02 4.97 13.85
N GLN A 194 -8.81 4.18 13.08
CA GLN A 194 -9.62 4.68 11.97
C GLN A 194 -10.60 5.79 12.37
N ALA A 195 -11.28 5.65 13.51
CA ALA A 195 -12.20 6.67 14.00
C ALA A 195 -11.49 7.99 14.31
N GLU A 196 -10.30 7.91 14.91
CA GLU A 196 -9.48 9.09 15.22
C GLU A 196 -8.91 9.72 13.95
N TYR A 197 -8.45 8.92 13.00
CA TYR A 197 -8.00 9.37 11.68
C TYR A 197 -9.06 10.26 10.99
N TYR A 198 -10.29 9.77 10.89
CA TYR A 198 -11.37 10.54 10.27
C TYR A 198 -11.78 11.75 11.11
N ARG A 199 -11.74 11.65 12.45
CA ARG A 199 -12.02 12.76 13.33
C ARG A 199 -11.00 13.89 13.14
N ARG A 200 -9.70 13.56 13.04
CA ARG A 200 -8.63 14.56 12.82
C ARG A 200 -8.75 15.24 11.46
N LEU A 201 -9.01 14.47 10.39
CA LEU A 201 -9.27 15.06 9.08
C LEU A 201 -10.48 16.01 9.10
N SER A 202 -11.53 15.67 9.85
CA SER A 202 -12.70 16.54 10.02
C SER A 202 -12.34 17.82 10.80
N ALA A 203 -11.59 17.71 11.89
CA ALA A 203 -11.19 18.86 12.72
C ALA A 203 -10.33 19.89 11.95
N ILE A 204 -9.49 19.43 11.01
CA ILE A 204 -8.80 20.36 10.09
C ILE A 204 -9.81 21.21 9.32
N ARG A 205 -10.88 20.58 8.80
CA ARG A 205 -11.86 21.22 7.92
C ARG A 205 -12.83 22.15 8.64
N THR A 206 -13.17 21.82 9.90
CA THR A 206 -14.14 22.58 10.72
C THR A 206 -13.47 23.62 11.61
N ASP A 207 -12.33 23.28 12.20
CA ASP A 207 -11.71 24.05 13.27
C ASP A 207 -10.30 24.56 12.91
N GLY A 208 -9.75 24.14 11.76
CA GLY A 208 -8.37 24.45 11.38
C GLY A 208 -7.32 23.77 12.27
N ASP A 209 -7.64 22.63 12.92
CA ASP A 209 -6.79 21.93 13.88
C ASP A 209 -5.66 21.12 13.17
N TRP A 210 -4.76 21.83 12.53
CA TRP A 210 -3.62 21.25 11.83
C TRP A 210 -2.59 20.64 12.77
N GLU A 211 -2.39 21.24 13.93
CA GLU A 211 -1.37 20.79 14.90
C GLU A 211 -1.69 19.39 15.44
N SER A 212 -2.94 19.16 15.83
CA SER A 212 -3.37 17.84 16.29
C SER A 212 -3.32 16.80 15.19
N TRP A 213 -3.61 17.17 13.94
CA TRP A 213 -3.45 16.27 12.80
C TRP A 213 -1.99 15.88 12.58
N VAL A 214 -1.10 16.87 12.51
CA VAL A 214 0.33 16.62 12.31
C VAL A 214 0.89 15.76 13.45
N THR A 215 0.51 16.03 14.69
CA THR A 215 0.91 15.21 15.84
C THR A 215 0.46 13.76 15.67
N PHE A 216 -0.81 13.53 15.38
CA PHE A 216 -1.36 12.18 15.12
C PHE A 216 -0.61 11.47 13.98
N PHE A 217 -0.33 12.17 12.88
CA PHE A 217 0.39 11.62 11.75
C PHE A 217 1.81 11.20 12.13
N LEU A 218 2.56 12.06 12.83
CA LEU A 218 3.94 11.79 13.25
C LEU A 218 4.03 10.65 14.27
N GLU A 219 3.12 10.60 15.24
CA GLU A 219 3.00 9.49 16.18
C GLU A 219 2.72 8.17 15.44
N GLY A 220 1.84 8.22 14.45
CA GLY A 220 1.53 7.07 13.62
C GLY A 220 2.72 6.58 12.80
N VAL A 221 3.48 7.48 12.19
CA VAL A 221 4.71 7.13 11.47
C VAL A 221 5.74 6.51 12.41
N ALA A 222 5.95 7.08 13.60
CA ALA A 222 6.87 6.55 14.59
C ALA A 222 6.45 5.15 15.09
N SER A 223 5.16 4.95 15.36
CA SER A 223 4.60 3.65 15.75
C SER A 223 4.78 2.61 14.64
N ALA A 224 4.41 2.94 13.41
CA ALA A 224 4.53 2.03 12.27
C ALA A 224 6.00 1.68 11.97
N ALA A 225 6.92 2.61 12.17
CA ALA A 225 8.36 2.36 12.01
C ALA A 225 8.89 1.38 13.06
N GLY A 226 8.50 1.56 14.33
CA GLY A 226 8.85 0.62 15.41
C GLY A 226 8.28 -0.78 15.18
N ASP A 227 7.04 -0.89 14.72
CA ASP A 227 6.43 -2.17 14.39
C ASP A 227 7.11 -2.86 13.20
N ALA A 228 7.50 -2.09 12.19
CA ALA A 228 8.25 -2.61 11.04
C ALA A 228 9.62 -3.12 11.47
N GLU A 229 10.37 -2.35 12.27
CA GLU A 229 11.68 -2.76 12.82
C GLU A 229 11.57 -4.06 13.60
N LYS A 230 10.62 -4.12 14.54
CA LYS A 230 10.38 -5.33 15.34
C LYS A 230 10.06 -6.54 14.46
N THR A 231 9.17 -6.39 13.49
CA THR A 231 8.80 -7.46 12.56
C THR A 231 10.02 -7.95 11.76
N ILE A 232 10.87 -7.03 11.27
CA ILE A 232 12.09 -7.36 10.53
C ILE A 232 13.03 -8.20 11.39
N ILE A 233 13.27 -7.79 12.64
CA ILE A 233 14.15 -8.50 13.59
C ILE A 233 13.59 -9.90 13.89
N GLU A 234 12.29 -10.01 14.18
CA GLU A 234 11.64 -11.28 14.49
C GLU A 234 11.73 -12.27 13.32
N VAL A 235 11.39 -11.81 12.10
CA VAL A 235 11.43 -12.68 10.91
C VAL A 235 12.86 -13.05 10.54
N ALA A 236 13.81 -12.13 10.63
CA ALA A 236 15.23 -12.43 10.38
C ALA A 236 15.77 -13.47 11.37
N SER A 237 15.41 -13.35 12.65
CA SER A 237 15.79 -14.30 13.70
C SER A 237 15.17 -15.67 13.47
N PHE A 238 13.89 -15.72 13.08
CA PHE A 238 13.19 -16.94 12.72
C PHE A 238 13.87 -17.66 11.54
N LEU A 239 14.11 -16.94 10.44
CA LEU A 239 14.78 -17.48 9.26
C LEU A 239 16.20 -17.97 9.56
N ALA A 240 16.95 -17.24 10.41
CA ALA A 240 18.30 -17.67 10.83
C ALA A 240 18.25 -18.98 11.64
N SER A 241 17.27 -19.11 12.53
CA SER A 241 17.05 -20.33 13.31
C SER A 241 16.72 -21.53 12.43
N ASP A 242 15.78 -21.36 11.50
CA ASP A 242 15.38 -22.45 10.60
C ASP A 242 16.49 -22.82 9.61
N ARG A 243 17.23 -21.85 9.10
CA ARG A 243 18.44 -22.12 8.29
C ARG A 243 19.44 -22.97 9.07
N LYS A 244 19.68 -22.66 10.36
CA LYS A 244 20.58 -23.45 11.21
C LYS A 244 20.08 -24.89 11.39
N ARG A 245 18.77 -25.08 11.61
CA ARG A 245 18.13 -26.42 11.71
C ARG A 245 18.31 -27.20 10.41
N LEU A 246 18.09 -26.55 9.27
CA LEU A 246 18.26 -27.16 7.95
C LEU A 246 19.71 -27.59 7.71
N LEU A 247 20.70 -26.74 8.06
CA LEU A 247 22.12 -27.03 7.94
C LEU A 247 22.57 -28.22 8.81
N GLN A 248 21.91 -28.47 9.93
CA GLN A 248 22.17 -29.58 10.83
C GLN A 248 21.50 -30.89 10.39
N SER A 249 20.58 -30.84 9.43
CA SER A 249 19.88 -32.01 8.94
C SER A 249 20.75 -32.81 7.95
N LEU A 250 21.04 -34.06 8.28
CA LEU A 250 21.75 -34.99 7.39
C LEU A 250 20.98 -35.34 6.10
N LYS A 251 19.70 -35.03 6.06
CA LYS A 251 18.81 -35.26 4.89
C LYS A 251 18.71 -34.05 3.97
N ALA A 252 19.20 -32.89 4.38
CA ALA A 252 19.14 -31.69 3.60
C ALA A 252 20.17 -31.70 2.45
N GLY A 253 19.71 -31.45 1.24
CA GLY A 253 20.53 -31.35 0.04
C GLY A 253 20.41 -29.97 -0.62
N PRO A 254 21.09 -29.74 -1.75
CA PRO A 254 21.07 -28.45 -2.47
C PRO A 254 19.66 -27.96 -2.80
N THR A 255 18.75 -28.87 -3.13
CA THR A 255 17.34 -28.53 -3.43
C THR A 255 16.60 -28.04 -2.18
N SER A 256 16.87 -28.61 -1.00
CA SER A 256 16.27 -28.15 0.27
C SER A 256 16.66 -26.72 0.59
N TYR A 257 17.94 -26.37 0.38
CA TYR A 257 18.42 -24.99 0.58
C TYR A 257 17.81 -24.01 -0.42
N ARG A 258 17.77 -24.38 -1.72
CA ARG A 258 17.13 -23.54 -2.75
C ARG A 258 15.65 -23.30 -2.44
N LEU A 259 14.94 -24.33 -2.03
CA LEU A 259 13.54 -24.22 -1.64
C LEU A 259 13.37 -23.31 -0.42
N PHE A 260 14.18 -23.50 0.63
CA PHE A 260 14.14 -22.66 1.82
C PHE A 260 14.31 -21.16 1.50
N GLU A 261 15.26 -20.80 0.61
CA GLU A 261 15.46 -19.41 0.20
C GLU A 261 14.27 -18.81 -0.56
N MET A 262 13.39 -19.64 -1.14
CA MET A 262 12.21 -19.19 -1.87
C MET A 262 10.98 -19.00 -0.96
N LEU A 263 10.87 -19.70 0.15
CA LEU A 263 9.69 -19.69 1.03
C LEU A 263 9.25 -18.29 1.45
N PRO A 264 10.15 -17.37 1.81
CA PRO A 264 9.75 -16.04 2.26
C PRO A 264 9.04 -15.18 1.20
N VAL A 265 9.26 -15.47 -0.10
CA VAL A 265 8.59 -14.77 -1.22
C VAL A 265 7.53 -15.64 -1.90
N MET A 266 7.33 -16.84 -1.42
CA MET A 266 6.35 -17.80 -1.94
C MET A 266 5.70 -18.57 -0.77
N PRO A 267 4.96 -17.90 0.11
CA PRO A 267 4.42 -18.49 1.33
C PRO A 267 3.30 -19.53 1.06
N ARG A 268 2.73 -19.51 -0.14
CA ARG A 268 1.76 -20.52 -0.63
C ARG A 268 2.27 -21.06 -1.96
N PHE A 269 2.28 -22.37 -2.10
CA PHE A 269 2.76 -23.02 -3.32
C PHE A 269 2.16 -24.42 -3.50
N THR A 270 2.19 -24.90 -4.73
CA THR A 270 2.00 -26.31 -5.09
C THR A 270 3.34 -26.97 -5.40
N ILE A 271 3.39 -28.29 -5.38
CA ILE A 271 4.59 -29.02 -5.84
C ILE A 271 4.94 -28.64 -7.30
N GLU A 272 3.92 -28.38 -8.11
CA GLU A 272 4.12 -27.96 -9.49
C GLU A 272 4.80 -26.59 -9.60
N HIS A 273 4.43 -25.62 -8.74
CA HIS A 273 5.12 -24.32 -8.65
C HIS A 273 6.59 -24.51 -8.31
N ILE A 274 6.92 -25.35 -7.33
CA ILE A 274 8.32 -25.64 -6.95
C ILE A 274 9.07 -26.26 -8.12
N ARG A 275 8.46 -27.22 -8.82
CA ARG A 275 9.07 -27.87 -9.98
C ARG A 275 9.44 -26.87 -11.06
N GLN A 276 8.51 -25.99 -11.41
CA GLN A 276 8.71 -24.97 -12.44
C GLN A 276 9.79 -23.96 -12.02
N GLN A 277 9.72 -23.46 -10.80
CA GLN A 277 10.66 -22.45 -10.30
C GLN A 277 12.10 -22.99 -10.14
N LEU A 278 12.24 -24.21 -9.69
CA LEU A 278 13.55 -24.84 -9.50
C LEU A 278 14.06 -25.61 -10.72
N GLY A 279 13.22 -25.84 -11.73
CA GLY A 279 13.57 -26.62 -12.92
C GLY A 279 13.87 -28.11 -12.59
N ILE A 280 13.11 -28.71 -11.66
CA ILE A 280 13.34 -30.07 -11.13
C ILE A 280 12.16 -31.01 -11.39
N SER A 281 12.42 -32.32 -11.29
CA SER A 281 11.37 -33.35 -11.42
C SER A 281 10.54 -33.47 -10.15
N PHE A 282 9.34 -34.05 -10.24
CA PHE A 282 8.47 -34.30 -9.09
C PHE A 282 9.15 -35.13 -7.97
N PRO A 283 9.83 -36.26 -8.28
CA PRO A 283 10.54 -37.02 -7.25
C PRO A 283 11.65 -36.23 -6.56
N THR A 284 12.21 -35.22 -7.19
CA THR A 284 13.27 -34.34 -6.63
C THR A 284 12.67 -33.22 -5.77
N ALA A 285 11.43 -32.77 -6.08
CA ALA A 285 10.77 -31.69 -5.35
C ALA A 285 10.15 -32.16 -4.03
N PHE A 286 9.67 -33.40 -3.94
CA PHE A 286 8.90 -33.89 -2.80
C PHE A 286 9.69 -34.10 -1.50
N PRO A 287 10.87 -34.76 -1.47
CA PRO A 287 11.63 -34.98 -0.24
C PRO A 287 12.07 -33.71 0.49
N PRO A 288 12.52 -32.63 -0.16
CA PRO A 288 12.87 -31.36 0.49
C PRO A 288 11.71 -30.73 1.26
N LEU A 289 10.45 -30.89 0.80
CA LEU A 289 9.27 -30.36 1.46
C LEU A 289 8.97 -31.02 2.81
N GLN A 290 9.41 -32.24 3.01
CA GLN A 290 9.22 -32.97 4.28
C GLN A 290 10.21 -32.51 5.36
N LEU A 291 11.22 -31.72 4.99
CA LEU A 291 12.26 -31.22 5.90
C LEU A 291 11.99 -29.78 6.37
N LEU A 292 11.14 -29.06 5.66
CA LEU A 292 10.74 -27.67 5.94
C LEU A 292 9.40 -27.60 6.65
#